data_7a294920b5c3a9441d221a3fdba7da15
#
_entry.id   7a294920b5c3a9441d221a3fdba7da15
#
_cell.length_a   1.000
_cell.length_b   1.000
_cell.length_c   1.000
_cell.angle_alpha   90.00
_cell.angle_beta   90.00
_cell.angle_gamma   90.00
#
_symmetry.space_group_name_H-M   'P 1'
#
loop_
_entity.id
_entity.type
_entity.pdbx_description
1 polymer ?
#
loop_
_entity_poly.entity_id
_entity_poly.type
_entity_poly.pdbx_seq_one_letter_code
_entity_poly.pdbx_strand_id
1 'polypeptide(L)'
;MCRNIKTLFNFDPPVNAEEIRAASLQFVRKISGFNKPSKANETSFQAAVDEVAAISARLLHSLETNAPPRNREEEAAKAKARAAERFGA
;
A
#
# COMPACT_ATOMS: atom_id res chain seq x y z
N MET A 1 0.93 11.28 -7.66
CA MET A 1 1.13 10.22 -6.69
C MET A 1 -0.17 9.54 -6.34
N CYS A 2 -0.17 8.23 -6.19
CA CYS A 2 -1.36 7.47 -5.88
C CYS A 2 -1.75 7.68 -4.41
N ARG A 3 -2.99 8.17 -4.17
CA ARG A 3 -3.48 8.44 -2.81
C ARG A 3 -3.89 7.17 -2.07
N ASN A 4 -4.09 6.08 -2.81
CA ASN A 4 -4.54 4.81 -2.23
C ASN A 4 -3.39 3.94 -1.72
N ILE A 5 -2.18 4.29 -2.08
CA ILE A 5 -1.00 3.56 -1.63
C ILE A 5 -0.27 4.41 -0.61
N LYS A 6 -0.19 3.89 0.60
CA LYS A 6 0.45 4.58 1.72
C LYS A 6 1.81 4.00 2.00
N THR A 7 2.65 4.77 2.69
CA THR A 7 3.90 4.24 3.21
C THR A 7 3.60 3.07 4.14
N LEU A 8 4.34 1.99 3.98
CA LEU A 8 4.16 0.78 4.79
C LEU A 8 5.36 0.48 5.68
N PHE A 9 6.48 1.16 5.45
CA PHE A 9 7.71 0.88 6.16
C PHE A 9 7.77 1.54 7.53
N ASN A 10 8.32 0.81 8.50
CA ASN A 10 8.66 1.33 9.82
C ASN A 10 7.45 1.77 10.64
N PHE A 11 6.47 0.86 10.75
CA PHE A 11 5.30 1.04 11.61
C PHE A 11 5.34 0.10 12.80
N ASP A 12 4.73 0.52 13.88
CA ASP A 12 4.55 -0.29 15.06
C ASP A 12 3.06 -0.32 15.41
N PRO A 13 2.40 -1.49 15.36
CA PRO A 13 2.95 -2.78 14.93
C PRO A 13 3.25 -2.81 13.44
N PRO A 14 4.13 -3.71 12.98
CA PRO A 14 4.49 -3.81 11.56
C PRO A 14 3.29 -4.15 10.69
N VAL A 15 3.37 -3.76 9.42
CA VAL A 15 2.32 -4.12 8.47
C VAL A 15 2.31 -5.62 8.23
N ASN A 16 1.14 -6.16 7.97
CA ASN A 16 0.98 -7.59 7.69
C ASN A 16 0.91 -7.85 6.18
N ALA A 17 0.86 -9.15 5.83
CA ALA A 17 0.81 -9.56 4.43
C ALA A 17 -0.43 -9.02 3.70
N GLU A 18 -1.55 -8.92 4.39
CA GLU A 18 -2.78 -8.40 3.80
C GLU A 18 -2.67 -6.93 3.41
N GLU A 19 -2.00 -6.14 4.25
CA GLU A 19 -1.78 -4.73 3.96
C GLU A 19 -0.86 -4.54 2.76
N ILE A 20 0.17 -5.37 2.65
CA ILE A 20 1.10 -5.36 1.51
C ILE A 20 0.34 -5.76 0.24
N ARG A 21 -0.49 -6.80 0.32
CA ARG A 21 -1.27 -7.27 -0.80
C ARG A 21 -2.28 -6.22 -1.26
N ALA A 22 -2.93 -5.54 -0.34
CA ALA A 22 -3.89 -4.49 -0.67
C ALA A 22 -3.22 -3.34 -1.45
N ALA A 23 -2.02 -2.93 -1.03
CA ALA A 23 -1.25 -1.92 -1.74
C ALA A 23 -0.84 -2.40 -3.13
N SER A 24 -0.43 -3.66 -3.24
CA SER A 24 -0.03 -4.28 -4.50
C SER A 24 -1.20 -4.34 -5.49
N LEU A 25 -2.37 -4.68 -4.98
CA LEU A 25 -3.60 -4.70 -5.78
C LEU A 25 -3.92 -3.30 -6.33
N GLN A 26 -3.81 -2.28 -5.49
CA GLN A 26 -4.05 -0.90 -5.93
C GLN A 26 -3.07 -0.48 -7.02
N PHE A 27 -1.80 -0.86 -6.86
CA PHE A 27 -0.79 -0.57 -7.88
C PHE A 27 -1.16 -1.21 -9.23
N VAL A 28 -1.52 -2.50 -9.21
CA VAL A 28 -1.88 -3.22 -10.43
C VAL A 28 -3.14 -2.62 -11.08
N ARG A 29 -4.13 -2.26 -10.27
CA ARG A 29 -5.33 -1.58 -10.76
C ARG A 29 -4.99 -0.26 -11.46
N LYS A 30 -4.11 0.51 -10.86
CA LYS A 30 -3.71 1.81 -11.40
C LYS A 30 -3.01 1.69 -12.74
N ILE A 31 -2.02 0.81 -12.84
CA ILE A 31 -1.24 0.69 -14.07
C ILE A 31 -2.00 -0.02 -15.19
N SER A 32 -2.91 -0.94 -14.85
CA SER A 32 -3.68 -1.68 -15.85
C SER A 32 -4.96 -0.95 -16.28
N GLY A 33 -5.47 -0.08 -15.42
CA GLY A 33 -6.75 0.57 -15.64
C GLY A 33 -7.95 -0.29 -15.33
N PHE A 34 -7.75 -1.52 -14.83
CA PHE A 34 -8.83 -2.42 -14.46
C PHE A 34 -9.08 -2.38 -12.96
N ASN A 35 -10.31 -2.11 -12.55
CA ASN A 35 -10.71 -2.35 -11.17
C ASN A 35 -10.84 -3.83 -10.91
N LYS A 36 -11.35 -4.54 -11.89
CA LYS A 36 -11.55 -5.98 -11.86
C LYS A 36 -11.16 -6.52 -13.23
N PRO A 37 -10.29 -7.52 -13.31
CA PRO A 37 -9.85 -8.03 -14.61
C PRO A 37 -10.98 -8.75 -15.33
N SER A 38 -10.95 -8.69 -16.66
CA SER A 38 -11.82 -9.52 -17.48
C SER A 38 -11.38 -10.98 -17.29
N LYS A 39 -12.25 -11.91 -17.63
CA LYS A 39 -11.96 -13.32 -17.48
C LYS A 39 -10.69 -13.74 -18.23
N ALA A 40 -10.45 -13.17 -19.39
CA ALA A 40 -9.27 -13.45 -20.20
C ALA A 40 -7.98 -12.97 -19.52
N ASN A 41 -8.06 -11.96 -18.65
CA ASN A 41 -6.90 -11.35 -18.01
C ASN A 41 -6.73 -11.70 -16.53
N GLU A 42 -7.61 -12.53 -15.98
CA GLU A 42 -7.58 -12.91 -14.57
C GLU A 42 -6.24 -13.47 -14.13
N THR A 43 -5.73 -14.44 -14.86
CA THR A 43 -4.48 -15.12 -14.49
C THR A 43 -3.31 -14.13 -14.47
N SER A 44 -3.18 -13.32 -15.51
CA SER A 44 -2.10 -12.33 -15.60
C SER A 44 -2.23 -11.29 -14.51
N PHE A 45 -3.46 -10.83 -14.23
CA PHE A 45 -3.72 -9.85 -13.20
C PHE A 45 -3.34 -10.36 -11.81
N GLN A 46 -3.79 -11.56 -11.47
CA GLN A 46 -3.50 -12.16 -10.16
C GLN A 46 -2.02 -12.47 -10.01
N ALA A 47 -1.37 -12.95 -11.07
CA ALA A 47 0.07 -13.18 -11.04
C ALA A 47 0.83 -11.89 -10.76
N ALA A 48 0.43 -10.78 -11.37
CA ALA A 48 1.04 -9.49 -11.13
C ALA A 48 0.86 -9.05 -9.68
N VAL A 49 -0.34 -9.17 -9.13
CA VAL A 49 -0.59 -8.83 -7.72
C VAL A 49 0.29 -9.66 -6.80
N ASP A 50 0.36 -10.97 -7.03
CA ASP A 50 1.16 -11.88 -6.22
C ASP A 50 2.65 -11.53 -6.29
N GLU A 51 3.17 -11.27 -7.46
CA GLU A 51 4.58 -10.93 -7.65
C GLU A 51 4.93 -9.57 -7.04
N VAL A 52 4.10 -8.57 -7.23
CA VAL A 52 4.33 -7.25 -6.63
C VAL A 52 4.28 -7.35 -5.11
N ALA A 53 3.34 -8.12 -4.57
CA ALA A 53 3.25 -8.32 -3.12
C ALA A 53 4.49 -9.03 -2.57
N ALA A 54 4.98 -10.04 -3.27
CA ALA A 54 6.17 -10.79 -2.84
C ALA A 54 7.42 -9.91 -2.83
N ILE A 55 7.62 -9.14 -3.89
CA ILE A 55 8.77 -8.23 -3.98
C ILE A 55 8.67 -7.15 -2.92
N SER A 56 7.48 -6.60 -2.71
CA SER A 56 7.25 -5.55 -1.71
C SER A 56 7.54 -6.05 -0.30
N ALA A 57 7.10 -7.28 0.02
CA ALA A 57 7.39 -7.87 1.32
C ALA A 57 8.90 -8.04 1.55
N ARG A 58 9.61 -8.51 0.54
CA ARG A 58 11.06 -8.65 0.64
C ARG A 58 11.76 -7.30 0.85
N LEU A 59 11.32 -6.30 0.11
CA LEU A 59 11.87 -4.95 0.27
C LEU A 59 11.68 -4.45 1.69
N LEU A 60 10.45 -4.52 2.20
CA LEU A 60 10.12 -4.00 3.52
C LEU A 60 10.87 -4.73 4.63
N HIS A 61 11.09 -6.04 4.48
CA HIS A 61 11.84 -6.82 5.46
C HIS A 61 13.34 -6.58 5.40
N SER A 62 13.85 -6.11 4.26
CA SER A 62 15.29 -5.88 4.09
C SER A 62 15.74 -4.45 4.38
N LEU A 63 14.80 -3.52 4.46
CA LEU A 63 15.13 -2.13 4.76
C LEU A 63 15.51 -1.96 6.22
N GLU A 64 16.51 -1.12 6.45
CA GLU A 64 17.01 -0.82 7.79
C GLU A 64 16.92 0.67 8.05
N THR A 65 16.67 1.05 9.30
CA THR A 65 16.59 2.44 9.69
C THR A 65 16.87 2.59 11.18
N ASN A 66 17.42 3.74 11.56
CA ASN A 66 17.58 4.12 12.96
C ASN A 66 16.42 5.00 13.44
N ALA A 67 15.52 5.37 12.55
CA ALA A 67 14.36 6.18 12.90
C ALA A 67 13.41 5.38 13.78
N PRO A 68 12.75 6.02 14.76
CA PRO A 68 11.76 5.32 15.57
C PRO A 68 10.57 4.90 14.72
N PRO A 69 9.93 3.78 15.04
CA PRO A 69 8.74 3.33 14.31
C PRO A 69 7.62 4.36 14.37
N ARG A 70 6.87 4.46 13.30
CA ARG A 70 5.72 5.36 13.22
C ARG A 70 4.55 4.75 13.97
N ASN A 71 3.86 5.58 14.73
CA ASN A 71 2.65 5.18 15.40
C ASN A 71 1.50 5.23 14.40
N ARG A 72 0.77 4.12 14.26
CA ARG A 72 -0.33 4.03 13.30
C ARG A 72 -1.45 5.02 13.58
N GLU A 73 -1.78 5.22 14.85
CA GLU A 73 -2.83 6.15 15.24
C GLU A 73 -2.43 7.58 14.92
N GLU A 74 -1.20 7.94 15.19
CA GLU A 74 -0.68 9.28 14.87
C GLU A 74 -0.68 9.55 13.38
N GLU A 75 -0.26 8.55 12.58
CA GLU A 75 -0.24 8.70 11.13
C GLU A 75 -1.66 8.81 10.56
N ALA A 76 -2.61 8.06 11.10
CA ALA A 76 -4.01 8.15 10.71
C ALA A 76 -4.59 9.52 11.07
N ALA A 77 -4.25 10.05 12.24
CA ALA A 77 -4.69 11.37 12.66
C ALA A 77 -4.13 12.46 11.76
N LYS A 78 -2.85 12.36 11.39
CA LYS A 78 -2.22 13.30 10.46
C LYS A 78 -2.89 13.27 9.08
N ALA A 79 -3.19 12.06 8.59
CA ALA A 79 -3.87 11.90 7.31
C ALA A 79 -5.27 12.51 7.33
N LYS A 80 -6.00 12.32 8.44
CA LYS A 80 -7.31 12.89 8.63
C LYS A 80 -7.25 14.40 8.69
N ALA A 81 -6.28 14.95 9.39
CA ALA A 81 -6.09 16.39 9.48
C ALA A 81 -5.79 17.00 8.10
N ARG A 82 -4.92 16.35 7.32
CA ARG A 82 -4.60 16.80 5.96
C ARG A 82 -5.83 16.78 5.05
N ALA A 83 -6.65 15.74 5.17
CA ALA A 83 -7.89 15.63 4.41
C ALA A 83 -8.88 16.74 4.81
N ALA A 84 -8.99 17.03 6.10
CA ALA A 84 -9.86 18.09 6.59
C ALA A 84 -9.41 19.47 6.06
N GLU A 85 -8.11 19.73 6.05
CA GLU A 85 -7.57 20.97 5.48
C GLU A 85 -7.86 21.10 3.99
N ARG A 86 -7.78 19.96 3.27
CA ARG A 86 -8.01 19.94 1.82
C ARG A 86 -9.47 20.19 1.46
N PHE A 87 -10.39 19.61 2.21
CA PHE A 87 -11.82 19.60 1.89
C PHE A 87 -12.68 20.42 2.86
N GLY A 88 -12.16 20.67 4.05
CA GLY A 88 -12.94 21.25 5.11
C GLY A 88 -12.95 22.78 5.14
N ALA A 89 -12.12 23.37 4.42
CA ALA A 89 -12.03 24.83 4.34
C ALA A 89 -11.96 25.47 5.71
#